data_03d1f2eabaa428a0aa1f5ae3d3931355
#
_entry.id   03d1f2eabaa428a0aa1f5ae3d3931355
#
_cell.length_a   1.000
_cell.length_b   1.000
_cell.length_c   1.000
_cell.angle_alpha   90.00
_cell.angle_beta   90.00
_cell.angle_gamma   90.00
#
_symmetry.space_group_name_H-M   'P 1'
#
loop_
_entity.id
_entity.type
_entity.pdbx_description
1 polymer ?
#
loop_
_entity_poly.entity_id
_entity_poly.type
_entity_poly.pdbx_seq_one_letter_code
_entity_poly.pdbx_strand_id
1 'polypeptide(L)'
;MPSRSSLLLALLAAALLGGCTGLVAGPEVAATTPVPASRDSALARARRGLTTESFTMDIVDPSHGHLTGTRYPSSNAQLGTSGRCRVVLSMDVAGDASASTVSTSTRWVAPEQMADKAPEVCDQERRDVLDRLNLVLAPPPAQ
;
A
#
# COMPACT_ATOMS: atom_id res chain seq x y z
N MET A 1 36.65 24.74 -34.29
CA MET A 1 35.49 24.06 -34.94
C MET A 1 35.22 22.78 -34.19
N PRO A 2 34.09 22.63 -33.52
CA PRO A 2 33.79 21.36 -32.85
C PRO A 2 33.57 20.27 -33.91
N SER A 3 34.22 19.15 -33.70
CA SER A 3 34.13 17.97 -34.54
C SER A 3 32.71 17.46 -34.60
N ARG A 4 32.22 17.08 -35.80
CA ARG A 4 30.88 16.51 -36.01
C ARG A 4 30.59 15.27 -35.11
N SER A 5 31.63 14.59 -34.70
CA SER A 5 31.56 13.45 -33.79
C SER A 5 31.13 13.82 -32.35
N SER A 6 31.49 15.02 -31.87
CA SER A 6 31.12 15.49 -30.53
C SER A 6 29.63 15.84 -30.39
N LEU A 7 29.04 16.30 -31.50
CA LEU A 7 27.59 16.62 -31.55
C LEU A 7 26.71 15.35 -31.51
N LEU A 8 27.15 14.30 -32.17
CA LEU A 8 26.44 13.02 -32.20
C LEU A 8 26.45 12.32 -30.83
N LEU A 9 27.57 12.41 -30.09
CA LEU A 9 27.65 11.85 -28.73
C LEU A 9 26.75 12.59 -27.72
N ALA A 10 26.64 13.92 -27.87
CA ALA A 10 25.78 14.73 -27.01
C ALA A 10 24.26 14.43 -27.23
N LEU A 11 23.87 14.17 -28.47
CA LEU A 11 22.51 13.79 -28.82
C LEU A 11 22.13 12.38 -28.33
N LEU A 12 23.06 11.43 -28.34
CA LEU A 12 22.82 10.08 -27.77
C LEU A 12 22.68 10.08 -26.24
N ALA A 13 23.43 10.93 -25.56
CA ALA A 13 23.35 11.04 -24.09
C ALA A 13 22.02 11.65 -23.63
N ALA A 14 21.43 12.56 -24.42
CA ALA A 14 20.13 13.15 -24.10
C ALA A 14 18.95 12.17 -24.26
N ALA A 15 19.08 11.16 -25.11
CA ALA A 15 18.05 10.16 -25.37
C ALA A 15 17.92 9.09 -24.26
N LEU A 16 18.93 8.96 -23.39
CA LEU A 16 18.93 7.98 -22.29
C LEU A 16 18.28 8.50 -20.98
N LEU A 17 17.93 9.78 -20.92
CA LEU A 17 17.32 10.40 -19.75
C LEU A 17 15.77 10.40 -19.78
N GLY A 18 15.16 9.87 -20.81
CA GLY A 18 13.72 9.91 -21.04
C GLY A 18 12.99 8.61 -20.69
N GLY A 19 13.06 8.11 -19.45
CA GLY A 19 12.40 6.85 -19.14
C GLY A 19 12.05 6.53 -17.70
N CYS A 20 12.24 7.42 -16.75
CA CYS A 20 11.65 7.23 -15.42
C CYS A 20 10.18 7.64 -15.46
N THR A 21 9.27 6.70 -15.67
CA THR A 21 7.86 6.93 -15.38
C THR A 21 7.76 7.17 -13.87
N GLY A 22 7.59 8.43 -13.49
CA GLY A 22 7.44 8.82 -12.09
C GLY A 22 6.23 8.14 -11.45
N LEU A 23 6.27 8.00 -10.14
CA LEU A 23 5.14 7.57 -9.33
C LEU A 23 4.67 8.76 -8.50
N VAL A 24 3.36 8.88 -8.33
CA VAL A 24 2.74 9.78 -7.35
C VAL A 24 2.19 8.95 -6.21
N ALA A 25 2.21 9.50 -5.02
CA ALA A 25 1.67 8.86 -3.83
C ALA A 25 0.69 9.79 -3.13
N GLY A 26 -0.38 9.21 -2.60
CA GLY A 26 -1.28 9.91 -1.73
C GLY A 26 -0.68 10.11 -0.32
N PRO A 27 -1.36 10.92 0.51
CA PRO A 27 -0.96 11.12 1.89
C PRO A 27 -1.01 9.80 2.66
N GLU A 28 -0.09 9.65 3.59
CA GLU A 28 -0.15 8.56 4.56
C GLU A 28 -1.30 8.79 5.54
N VAL A 29 -2.07 7.75 5.78
CA VAL A 29 -3.17 7.74 6.75
C VAL A 29 -2.92 6.64 7.75
N ALA A 30 -2.85 7.03 9.03
CA ALA A 30 -2.66 6.12 10.15
C ALA A 30 -3.96 5.95 10.94
N ALA A 31 -4.17 4.74 11.44
CA ALA A 31 -5.27 4.39 12.33
C ALA A 31 -4.79 3.41 13.40
N THR A 32 -5.45 3.40 14.54
CA THR A 32 -5.15 2.48 15.64
C THR A 32 -6.43 1.79 16.06
N THR A 33 -6.43 0.47 16.05
CA THR A 33 -7.59 -0.36 16.39
C THR A 33 -7.28 -1.21 17.62
N PRO A 34 -8.02 -1.07 18.73
CA PRO A 34 -7.92 -1.97 19.87
C PRO A 34 -8.53 -3.33 19.52
N VAL A 35 -7.83 -4.40 19.85
CA VAL A 35 -8.26 -5.77 19.61
C VAL A 35 -8.30 -6.52 20.93
N PRO A 36 -9.46 -6.96 21.44
CA PRO A 36 -9.59 -7.69 22.69
C PRO A 36 -9.15 -9.16 22.49
N ALA A 37 -7.87 -9.34 22.25
CA ALA A 37 -7.24 -10.64 22.03
C ALA A 37 -5.74 -10.52 22.31
N SER A 38 -5.09 -11.65 22.55
CA SER A 38 -3.63 -11.69 22.70
C SER A 38 -2.94 -11.17 21.45
N ARG A 39 -1.72 -10.67 21.63
CA ARG A 39 -0.87 -10.18 20.54
C ARG A 39 -0.77 -11.18 19.39
N ASP A 40 -0.55 -12.46 19.69
CA ASP A 40 -0.43 -13.50 18.66
C ASP A 40 -1.75 -13.73 17.91
N SER A 41 -2.88 -13.70 18.63
CA SER A 41 -4.21 -13.81 18.00
C SER A 41 -4.51 -12.59 17.12
N ALA A 42 -4.17 -11.39 17.58
CA ALA A 42 -4.33 -10.17 16.80
C ALA A 42 -3.45 -10.17 15.53
N LEU A 43 -2.21 -10.62 15.65
CA LEU A 43 -1.30 -10.78 14.53
C LEU A 43 -1.81 -11.79 13.49
N ALA A 44 -2.35 -12.93 13.96
CA ALA A 44 -2.95 -13.93 13.10
C ALA A 44 -4.20 -13.39 12.36
N ARG A 45 -5.04 -12.59 13.06
CA ARG A 45 -6.19 -11.90 12.42
C ARG A 45 -5.73 -10.89 11.37
N ALA A 46 -4.75 -10.05 11.70
CA ALA A 46 -4.19 -9.06 10.78
C ALA A 46 -3.67 -9.74 9.51
N ARG A 47 -2.86 -10.78 9.65
CA ARG A 47 -2.33 -11.55 8.52
C ARG A 47 -3.44 -12.17 7.67
N ARG A 48 -4.45 -12.76 8.30
CA ARG A 48 -5.62 -13.33 7.60
C ARG A 48 -6.38 -12.25 6.85
N GLY A 49 -6.62 -11.10 7.48
CA GLY A 49 -7.28 -9.96 6.84
C GLY A 49 -6.55 -9.49 5.59
N LEU A 50 -5.23 -9.32 5.67
CA LEU A 50 -4.42 -8.95 4.52
C LEU A 50 -4.50 -9.99 3.40
N THR A 51 -4.44 -11.28 3.72
CA THR A 51 -4.57 -12.35 2.73
C THR A 51 -5.97 -12.36 2.09
N THR A 52 -7.03 -12.18 2.88
CA THR A 52 -8.42 -12.11 2.38
C THR A 52 -8.63 -10.92 1.45
N GLU A 53 -8.00 -9.78 1.76
CA GLU A 53 -8.04 -8.58 0.93
C GLU A 53 -7.03 -8.63 -0.24
N SER A 54 -6.45 -9.77 -0.51
CA SER A 54 -5.53 -10.00 -1.64
C SER A 54 -4.25 -9.14 -1.60
N PHE A 55 -3.75 -8.84 -0.41
CA PHE A 55 -2.42 -8.25 -0.29
C PHE A 55 -1.34 -9.29 -0.58
N THR A 56 -0.36 -8.90 -1.35
CA THR A 56 0.94 -9.57 -1.41
C THR A 56 1.72 -9.15 -0.17
N MET A 57 2.12 -10.10 0.65
CA MET A 57 2.89 -9.83 1.86
C MET A 57 4.35 -9.58 1.49
N ASP A 58 4.83 -8.37 1.79
CA ASP A 58 6.21 -7.96 1.51
C ASP A 58 7.14 -8.29 2.68
N ILE A 59 6.67 -8.03 3.91
CA ILE A 59 7.38 -8.35 5.16
C ILE A 59 6.40 -9.03 6.12
N VAL A 60 6.87 -10.08 6.76
CA VAL A 60 6.18 -10.76 7.87
C VAL A 60 7.19 -10.98 8.98
N ASP A 61 7.13 -10.18 10.02
CA ASP A 61 7.99 -10.28 11.19
C ASP A 61 7.15 -10.51 12.47
N PRO A 62 6.86 -11.78 12.80
CA PRO A 62 6.06 -12.10 13.98
C PRO A 62 6.75 -11.69 15.29
N SER A 63 8.07 -11.68 15.34
CA SER A 63 8.83 -11.38 16.54
C SER A 63 8.62 -9.92 16.98
N HIS A 64 8.57 -9.01 16.03
CA HIS A 64 8.27 -7.59 16.28
C HIS A 64 6.79 -7.24 16.08
N GLY A 65 5.96 -8.19 15.60
CA GLY A 65 4.56 -7.94 15.31
C GLY A 65 4.33 -7.08 14.08
N HIS A 66 5.26 -7.07 13.15
CA HIS A 66 5.26 -6.19 11.99
C HIS A 66 4.86 -6.92 10.71
N LEU A 67 3.93 -6.34 9.97
CA LEU A 67 3.47 -6.83 8.66
C LEU A 67 3.48 -5.67 7.67
N THR A 68 3.97 -5.92 6.46
CA THR A 68 3.74 -5.01 5.33
C THR A 68 3.18 -5.77 4.15
N GLY A 69 2.41 -5.09 3.34
CA GLY A 69 1.85 -5.68 2.14
C GLY A 69 1.45 -4.63 1.10
N THR A 70 1.36 -5.11 -0.11
CA THR A 70 0.98 -4.31 -1.27
C THR A 70 -0.20 -4.98 -1.96
N ARG A 71 -1.22 -4.18 -2.31
CA ARG A 71 -2.39 -4.64 -3.03
C ARG A 71 -2.61 -3.81 -4.28
N TYR A 72 -2.89 -4.51 -5.37
CA TYR A 72 -3.42 -3.90 -6.58
C TYR A 72 -4.94 -4.03 -6.56
N PRO A 73 -5.68 -2.98 -6.93
CA PRO A 73 -7.12 -3.00 -6.90
C PRO A 73 -7.69 -4.00 -7.92
N SER A 74 -8.94 -4.37 -7.69
CA SER A 74 -9.74 -5.11 -8.65
C SER A 74 -9.87 -4.33 -9.96
N SER A 75 -10.34 -5.00 -11.02
CA SER A 75 -10.51 -4.40 -12.35
C SER A 75 -11.36 -3.11 -12.35
N ASN A 76 -12.23 -2.93 -11.35
CA ASN A 76 -13.14 -1.78 -11.27
C ASN A 76 -12.47 -0.48 -10.79
N ALA A 77 -11.31 -0.57 -10.14
CA ALA A 77 -10.55 0.59 -9.69
C ALA A 77 -9.35 0.88 -10.61
N GLN A 78 -9.48 0.58 -11.89
CA GLN A 78 -8.45 0.87 -12.89
C GLN A 78 -8.49 2.35 -13.26
N LEU A 79 -7.32 2.96 -13.31
CA LEU A 79 -7.12 4.31 -13.82
C LEU A 79 -7.05 4.31 -15.37
N GLY A 80 -8.11 3.78 -16.02
CA GLY A 80 -8.13 3.60 -17.47
C GLY A 80 -7.18 2.48 -17.93
N THR A 81 -6.68 2.58 -19.16
CA THR A 81 -5.78 1.57 -19.78
C THR A 81 -4.33 1.68 -19.33
N SER A 82 -3.94 2.77 -18.68
CA SER A 82 -2.54 3.15 -18.48
C SER A 82 -2.00 2.93 -17.07
N GLY A 83 -2.80 2.49 -16.11
CA GLY A 83 -2.31 2.31 -14.76
C GLY A 83 -3.34 1.81 -13.75
N ARG A 84 -2.83 1.43 -12.60
CA ARG A 84 -3.63 0.96 -11.46
C ARG A 84 -3.14 1.62 -10.18
N CYS A 85 -4.07 1.91 -9.28
CA CYS A 85 -3.69 2.23 -7.91
C CYS A 85 -2.97 1.03 -7.28
N ARG A 86 -2.03 1.33 -6.42
CA ARG A 86 -1.43 0.35 -5.53
C ARG A 86 -1.63 0.84 -4.11
N VAL A 87 -2.25 0.04 -3.27
CA VAL A 87 -2.37 0.32 -1.84
C VAL A 87 -1.19 -0.34 -1.13
N VAL A 88 -0.40 0.47 -0.44
CA VAL A 88 0.70 0.02 0.40
C VAL A 88 0.26 0.16 1.85
N LEU A 89 0.46 -0.90 2.63
CA LEU A 89 0.01 -0.97 4.00
C LEU A 89 1.12 -1.50 4.90
N SER A 90 1.23 -0.92 6.10
CA SER A 90 2.05 -1.39 7.21
C SER A 90 1.16 -1.56 8.43
N MET A 91 1.33 -2.66 9.16
CA MET A 91 0.68 -2.92 10.44
C MET A 91 1.70 -3.27 11.50
N ASP A 92 1.53 -2.69 12.68
CA ASP A 92 2.29 -3.02 13.89
C ASP A 92 1.31 -3.49 14.97
N VAL A 93 1.54 -4.69 15.48
CA VAL A 93 0.72 -5.33 16.51
C VAL A 93 1.49 -5.32 17.82
N ALA A 94 1.01 -4.55 18.76
CA ALA A 94 1.54 -4.48 20.13
C ALA A 94 0.48 -4.98 21.13
N GLY A 95 0.92 -5.51 22.28
CA GLY A 95 0.01 -5.97 23.31
C GLY A 95 0.58 -7.10 24.13
N ASP A 96 -0.28 -7.69 24.93
CA ASP A 96 0.04 -8.78 25.87
C ASP A 96 -0.80 -10.05 25.60
N ALA A 97 -0.96 -10.88 26.62
CA ALA A 97 -1.72 -12.12 26.52
C ALA A 97 -3.25 -11.92 26.43
N SER A 98 -3.77 -10.74 26.72
CA SER A 98 -5.21 -10.48 26.88
C SER A 98 -5.75 -9.40 25.94
N ALA A 99 -4.94 -8.39 25.64
CA ALA A 99 -5.34 -7.24 24.83
C ALA A 99 -4.22 -6.77 23.93
N SER A 100 -4.58 -6.29 22.77
CA SER A 100 -3.64 -5.83 21.75
C SER A 100 -4.14 -4.55 21.08
N THR A 101 -3.23 -3.90 20.40
CA THR A 101 -3.49 -2.74 19.56
C THR A 101 -2.84 -2.98 18.21
N VAL A 102 -3.58 -2.76 17.13
CA VAL A 102 -3.08 -2.80 15.75
C VAL A 102 -2.99 -1.37 15.24
N SER A 103 -1.77 -0.90 15.02
CA SER A 103 -1.48 0.37 14.38
C SER A 103 -1.30 0.13 12.89
N THR A 104 -2.10 0.78 12.07
CA THR A 104 -2.10 0.62 10.62
C THR A 104 -1.72 1.94 9.97
N SER A 105 -0.79 1.89 9.03
CA SER A 105 -0.43 3.01 8.17
C SER A 105 -0.64 2.60 6.71
N THR A 106 -1.31 3.46 5.94
CA THR A 106 -1.62 3.20 4.54
C THR A 106 -1.39 4.40 3.68
N ARG A 107 -0.98 4.15 2.45
CA ARG A 107 -0.97 5.13 1.36
C ARG A 107 -1.30 4.43 0.04
N TRP A 108 -1.74 5.19 -0.93
CA TRP A 108 -1.82 4.72 -2.31
C TRP A 108 -0.64 5.25 -3.13
N VAL A 109 -0.31 4.51 -4.18
CA VAL A 109 0.70 4.88 -5.18
C VAL A 109 0.10 4.65 -6.56
N ALA A 110 0.36 5.56 -7.49
CA ALA A 110 -0.10 5.47 -8.87
C ALA A 110 0.97 6.00 -9.84
N PRO A 111 0.89 5.65 -11.13
CA PRO A 111 1.74 6.25 -12.16
C PRO A 111 1.51 7.77 -12.26
N GLU A 112 2.58 8.53 -12.48
CA GLU A 112 2.53 10.01 -12.55
C GLU A 112 1.57 10.54 -13.63
N GLN A 113 1.47 9.86 -14.76
CA GLN A 113 0.53 10.24 -15.81
C GLN A 113 -0.94 10.14 -15.41
N MET A 114 -1.22 9.57 -14.26
CA MET A 114 -2.57 9.45 -13.69
C MET A 114 -2.79 10.36 -12.48
N ALA A 115 -1.87 11.30 -12.22
CA ALA A 115 -1.88 12.17 -11.05
C ALA A 115 -3.21 12.93 -10.85
N ASP A 116 -3.88 13.32 -11.92
CA ASP A 116 -5.14 14.05 -11.85
C ASP A 116 -6.33 13.19 -11.36
N LYS A 117 -6.34 11.90 -11.68
CA LYS A 117 -7.43 10.96 -11.35
C LYS A 117 -7.14 10.10 -10.13
N ALA A 118 -5.87 9.87 -9.85
CA ALA A 118 -5.44 8.98 -8.78
C ALA A 118 -5.98 9.39 -7.39
N PRO A 119 -6.03 10.68 -6.99
CA PRO A 119 -6.54 11.05 -5.68
C PRO A 119 -7.98 10.60 -5.43
N GLU A 120 -8.86 10.70 -6.42
CA GLU A 120 -10.25 10.30 -6.27
C GLU A 120 -10.39 8.77 -6.20
N VAL A 121 -9.86 8.08 -7.20
CA VAL A 121 -10.05 6.62 -7.35
C VAL A 121 -9.23 5.83 -6.33
N CYS A 122 -7.97 6.20 -6.13
CA CYS A 122 -7.07 5.46 -5.27
C CYS A 122 -7.37 5.70 -3.78
N ASP A 123 -7.84 6.87 -3.43
CA ASP A 123 -8.20 7.17 -2.04
C ASP A 123 -9.49 6.43 -1.63
N GLN A 124 -10.44 6.30 -2.54
CA GLN A 124 -11.63 5.50 -2.31
C GLN A 124 -11.26 4.01 -2.12
N GLU A 125 -10.43 3.44 -3.00
CA GLU A 125 -9.97 2.05 -2.88
C GLU A 125 -9.24 1.82 -1.54
N ARG A 126 -8.41 2.75 -1.12
CA ARG A 126 -7.71 2.68 0.16
C ARG A 126 -8.69 2.67 1.34
N ARG A 127 -9.71 3.54 1.33
CA ARG A 127 -10.75 3.58 2.37
C ARG A 127 -11.53 2.28 2.44
N ASP A 128 -12.01 1.79 1.31
CA ASP A 128 -12.79 0.56 1.24
C ASP A 128 -12.02 -0.65 1.77
N VAL A 129 -10.72 -0.72 1.49
CA VAL A 129 -9.84 -1.78 2.02
C VAL A 129 -9.68 -1.66 3.53
N LEU A 130 -9.46 -0.45 4.06
CA LEU A 130 -9.32 -0.23 5.49
C LEU A 130 -10.59 -0.58 6.25
N ASP A 131 -11.75 -0.23 5.72
CA ASP A 131 -13.04 -0.54 6.34
C ASP A 131 -13.25 -2.05 6.45
N ARG A 132 -12.92 -2.81 5.40
CA ARG A 132 -13.00 -4.27 5.43
C ARG A 132 -11.98 -4.91 6.37
N LEU A 133 -10.75 -4.39 6.43
CA LEU A 133 -9.74 -4.86 7.38
C LEU A 133 -10.16 -4.61 8.83
N ASN A 134 -10.75 -3.47 9.12
CA ASN A 134 -11.26 -3.15 10.44
C ASN A 134 -12.35 -4.11 10.89
N LEU A 135 -13.22 -4.57 10.00
CA LEU A 135 -14.21 -5.61 10.30
C LEU A 135 -13.58 -6.96 10.69
N VAL A 136 -12.45 -7.31 10.10
CA VAL A 136 -11.72 -8.54 10.45
C VAL A 136 -11.00 -8.41 11.80
N LEU A 137 -10.51 -7.21 12.12
CA LEU A 137 -9.81 -6.93 13.39
C LEU A 137 -10.78 -6.76 14.56
N ALA A 138 -11.99 -6.27 14.29
CA ALA A 138 -13.01 -6.08 15.31
C ALA A 138 -13.34 -7.40 16.05
N PRO A 139 -13.74 -7.33 17.32
CA PRO A 139 -14.23 -8.51 18.02
C PRO A 139 -15.46 -9.05 17.29
N PRO A 140 -15.67 -10.39 17.28
CA PRO A 140 -16.94 -10.92 16.81
C PRO A 140 -18.09 -10.33 17.64
N PRO A 141 -19.26 -10.08 17.05
CA PRO A 141 -20.40 -9.58 17.80
C PRO A 141 -20.69 -10.51 18.97
N ALA A 142 -20.97 -9.94 20.12
CA ALA A 142 -21.39 -10.70 21.29
C ALA A 142 -22.64 -11.51 20.94
N GLN A 143 -22.54 -12.84 21.08
CA GLN A 143 -23.66 -13.76 20.90
C GLN A 143 -24.51 -13.77 22.15
#